data_ef4082f1ba939424c0a368e59e3c307e
#
_entry.id   ef4082f1ba939424c0a368e59e3c307e
#
_cell.length_a   1.000
_cell.length_b   1.000
_cell.length_c   1.000
_cell.angle_alpha   90.00
_cell.angle_beta   90.00
_cell.angle_gamma   90.00
#
_symmetry.space_group_name_H-M   'P 1'
#
loop_
_entity.id
_entity.type
_entity.pdbx_description
1 polymer ?
#
loop_
_entity_poly.entity_id
_entity_poly.type
_entity_poly.pdbx_seq_one_letter_code
_entity_poly.pdbx_strand_id
1 'polypeptide(L)'
;FAEYRQLATDAKQILATNQEYYTLKNLAKYFSDRQKAILLTDIIVNMIRFQVLSHGINPSLEEQLEKTNSVAGALKSNANVRLALTQLVI
;
A
#
# COMPACT_ATOMS: atom_id res chain seq x y z
N PHE A 1 9.85 2.20 -16.69
CA PHE A 1 9.25 0.88 -16.91
C PHE A 1 7.75 0.94 -16.68
N ALA A 2 6.98 0.34 -17.61
CA ALA A 2 5.52 0.41 -17.58
C ALA A 2 4.94 -0.22 -16.31
N GLU A 3 5.52 -1.32 -15.84
CA GLU A 3 5.08 -2.01 -14.65
C GLU A 3 5.23 -1.16 -13.40
N TYR A 4 6.35 -0.46 -13.26
CA TYR A 4 6.57 0.44 -12.14
C TYR A 4 5.59 1.62 -12.17
N ARG A 5 5.32 2.17 -13.36
CA ARG A 5 4.34 3.25 -13.51
C ARG A 5 2.95 2.82 -13.06
N GLN A 6 2.55 1.61 -13.41
CA GLN A 6 1.26 1.08 -13.00
C GLN A 6 1.19 0.92 -11.47
N LEU A 7 2.25 0.40 -10.86
CA LEU A 7 2.33 0.27 -9.41
C LEU A 7 2.25 1.65 -8.72
N ALA A 8 2.97 2.63 -9.24
CA ALA A 8 2.95 3.99 -8.68
C ALA A 8 1.57 4.62 -8.82
N THR A 9 0.90 4.43 -9.96
CA THR A 9 -0.45 4.93 -10.18
C THR A 9 -1.43 4.30 -9.19
N ASP A 10 -1.37 2.99 -9.03
CA ASP A 10 -2.23 2.27 -8.09
C ASP A 10 -1.98 2.71 -6.66
N ALA A 11 -0.72 2.91 -6.27
CA ALA A 11 -0.37 3.38 -4.93
C ALA A 11 -0.95 4.77 -4.66
N LYS A 12 -0.87 5.68 -5.64
CA LYS A 12 -1.46 7.01 -5.51
C LYS A 12 -2.97 6.94 -5.33
N GLN A 13 -3.64 6.09 -6.09
CA GLN A 13 -5.09 5.92 -5.99
C GLN A 13 -5.48 5.34 -4.64
N ILE A 14 -4.75 4.38 -4.13
CA ILE A 14 -5.01 3.77 -2.82
C ILE A 14 -4.89 4.83 -1.72
N LEU A 15 -3.87 5.66 -1.75
CA LEU A 15 -3.67 6.72 -0.76
C LEU A 15 -4.71 7.84 -0.88
N ALA A 16 -5.18 8.12 -2.10
CA ALA A 16 -6.09 9.24 -2.35
C ALA A 16 -7.55 8.89 -2.11
N THR A 17 -7.94 7.61 -2.21
CA THR A 17 -9.34 7.23 -2.09
C THR A 17 -9.70 6.84 -0.66
N ASN A 18 -10.86 7.29 -0.21
CA ASN A 18 -11.41 6.94 1.10
C ASN A 18 -12.50 5.88 1.02
N GLN A 19 -12.77 5.36 -0.19
CA GLN A 19 -13.82 4.38 -0.40
C GLN A 19 -13.22 2.97 -0.44
N GLU A 20 -13.54 2.16 0.56
CA GLU A 20 -13.02 0.80 0.69
C GLU A 20 -13.23 -0.04 -0.57
N TYR A 21 -14.40 0.10 -1.21
CA TYR A 21 -14.71 -0.66 -2.41
C TYR A 21 -13.68 -0.44 -3.52
N TYR A 22 -13.36 0.81 -3.81
CA TYR A 22 -12.40 1.13 -4.88
C TYR A 22 -10.99 0.68 -4.51
N THR A 23 -10.62 0.81 -3.24
CA THR A 23 -9.32 0.36 -2.78
C THR A 23 -9.17 -1.16 -2.91
N LEU A 24 -10.20 -1.92 -2.51
CA LEU A 24 -10.19 -3.37 -2.66
C LEU A 24 -10.12 -3.78 -4.13
N LYS A 25 -10.85 -3.11 -4.99
CA LYS A 25 -10.81 -3.37 -6.44
C LYS A 25 -9.41 -3.16 -7.00
N ASN A 26 -8.74 -2.09 -6.59
CA ASN A 26 -7.38 -1.80 -7.03
C ASN A 26 -6.38 -2.83 -6.49
N LEU A 27 -6.60 -3.34 -5.28
CA LEU A 27 -5.72 -4.33 -4.66
C LEU A 27 -5.92 -5.73 -5.23
N ALA A 28 -7.12 -6.04 -5.76
CA ALA A 28 -7.46 -7.40 -6.19
C ALA A 28 -6.48 -7.96 -7.23
N LYS A 29 -5.96 -7.11 -8.10
CA LYS A 29 -5.01 -7.54 -9.13
C LYS A 29 -3.64 -7.98 -8.57
N TYR A 30 -3.38 -7.69 -7.29
CA TYR A 30 -2.13 -8.09 -6.63
C TYR A 30 -2.30 -9.33 -5.74
N PHE A 31 -3.52 -9.85 -5.60
CA PHE A 31 -3.79 -10.98 -4.71
C PHE A 31 -3.07 -12.26 -5.12
N SER A 32 -2.77 -12.42 -6.40
CA SER A 32 -2.12 -13.62 -6.93
C SER A 32 -0.62 -13.44 -7.18
N ASP A 33 -0.07 -12.29 -6.86
CA ASP A 33 1.34 -11.98 -7.13
C ASP A 33 1.98 -11.33 -5.91
N ARG A 34 2.64 -12.16 -5.09
CA ARG A 34 3.30 -11.70 -3.86
C ARG A 34 4.37 -10.66 -4.13
N GLN A 35 5.18 -10.85 -5.18
CA GLN A 35 6.27 -9.92 -5.49
C GLN A 35 5.74 -8.53 -5.84
N LYS A 36 4.70 -8.46 -6.65
CA LYS A 36 4.07 -7.18 -6.99
C LYS A 36 3.40 -6.55 -5.77
N ALA A 37 2.79 -7.36 -4.90
CA ALA A 37 2.19 -6.87 -3.67
C ALA A 37 3.24 -6.24 -2.75
N ILE A 38 4.40 -6.87 -2.62
CA ILE A 38 5.52 -6.33 -1.83
C ILE A 38 6.00 -5.02 -2.43
N LEU A 39 6.20 -4.96 -3.75
CA LEU A 39 6.60 -3.72 -4.43
C LEU A 39 5.58 -2.61 -4.22
N LEU A 40 4.30 -2.94 -4.31
CA LEU A 40 3.22 -1.96 -4.09
C LEU A 40 3.29 -1.36 -2.69
N THR A 41 3.42 -2.19 -1.66
CA THR A 41 3.50 -1.70 -0.28
C THR A 41 4.77 -0.88 -0.05
N ASP A 42 5.90 -1.26 -0.64
CA ASP A 42 7.13 -0.48 -0.55
C ASP A 42 6.97 0.91 -1.19
N ILE A 43 6.28 0.99 -2.33
CA ILE A 43 5.99 2.27 -2.98
C ILE A 43 5.08 3.13 -2.10
N ILE A 44 4.05 2.54 -1.50
CA ILE A 44 3.14 3.27 -0.60
C ILE A 44 3.92 3.83 0.59
N VAL A 45 4.78 3.03 1.21
CA VAL A 45 5.62 3.48 2.33
C VAL A 45 6.48 4.67 1.91
N ASN A 46 7.12 4.60 0.74
CA ASN A 46 7.96 5.68 0.25
C ASN A 46 7.16 6.96 -0.02
N MET A 47 5.94 6.82 -0.54
CA MET A 47 5.06 7.98 -0.77
C MET A 47 4.65 8.63 0.54
N ILE A 48 4.33 7.84 1.57
CA ILE A 48 3.98 8.37 2.89
C ILE A 48 5.18 9.09 3.50
N ARG A 49 6.36 8.50 3.42
CA ARG A 49 7.59 9.13 3.93
C ARG A 49 7.86 10.45 3.22
N PHE A 50 7.65 10.50 1.91
CA PHE A 50 7.80 11.75 1.16
C PHE A 50 6.83 12.81 1.66
N GLN A 51 5.58 12.47 1.93
CA GLN A 51 4.60 13.39 2.47
C GLN A 51 5.01 13.91 3.85
N VAL A 52 5.54 13.03 4.71
CA VAL A 52 6.03 13.43 6.03
C VAL A 52 7.18 14.43 5.90
N LEU A 53 8.12 14.20 4.99
CA LEU A 53 9.24 15.09 4.77
C LEU A 53 8.80 16.44 4.21
N SER A 54 7.76 16.45 3.36
CA SER A 54 7.29 17.67 2.70
C SER A 54 6.32 18.49 3.55
N HIS A 55 5.48 17.84 4.34
CA HIS A 55 4.38 18.49 5.06
C HIS A 55 4.39 18.27 6.56
N GLY A 56 5.38 17.55 7.07
CA GLY A 56 5.46 17.18 8.48
C GLY A 56 4.61 15.96 8.81
N ILE A 57 4.85 15.41 10.00
CA ILE A 57 4.12 14.23 10.46
C ILE A 57 2.80 14.65 11.08
N ASN A 58 1.76 13.85 10.85
CA ASN A 58 0.48 14.00 11.54
C ASN A 58 -0.04 12.60 11.92
N PRO A 59 -1.00 12.49 12.86
CA PRO A 59 -1.48 11.20 13.33
C PRO A 59 -2.01 10.28 12.22
N SER A 60 -2.66 10.86 11.21
CA SER A 60 -3.20 10.08 10.09
C SER A 60 -2.10 9.44 9.25
N LEU A 61 -1.05 10.21 8.92
CA LEU A 61 0.09 9.68 8.16
C LEU A 61 0.87 8.65 8.96
N GLU A 62 1.05 8.88 10.26
CA GLU A 62 1.73 7.94 11.14
C GLU A 62 0.99 6.60 11.20
N GLU A 63 -0.32 6.64 11.35
CA GLU A 63 -1.15 5.45 11.36
C GLU A 63 -1.08 4.69 10.03
N GLN A 64 -1.15 5.41 8.91
CA GLN A 64 -1.01 4.81 7.59
C GLN A 64 0.36 4.15 7.40
N LEU A 65 1.41 4.80 7.88
CA LEU A 65 2.77 4.28 7.78
C LEU A 65 2.92 2.99 8.58
N GLU A 66 2.46 2.95 9.82
CA GLU A 66 2.51 1.77 10.66
C GLU A 66 1.74 0.61 10.05
N LYS A 67 0.53 0.88 9.56
CA LYS A 67 -0.33 -0.12 8.93
C LYS A 67 0.33 -0.69 7.68
N THR A 68 0.87 0.16 6.82
CA THR A 68 1.51 -0.28 5.58
C THR A 68 2.79 -1.07 5.86
N ASN A 69 3.59 -0.65 6.84
CA ASN A 69 4.78 -1.40 7.26
C ASN A 69 4.42 -2.79 7.79
N SER A 70 3.34 -2.88 8.57
CA SER A 70 2.86 -4.16 9.11
C SER A 70 2.44 -5.09 7.96
N VAL A 71 1.72 -4.59 6.98
CA VAL A 71 1.31 -5.36 5.81
C VAL A 71 2.51 -5.81 4.98
N ALA A 72 3.47 -4.92 4.75
CA ALA A 72 4.69 -5.25 4.02
C ALA A 72 5.47 -6.37 4.72
N GLY A 73 5.59 -6.29 6.05
CA GLY A 73 6.24 -7.34 6.84
C GLY A 73 5.52 -8.68 6.74
N ALA A 74 4.19 -8.67 6.80
CA ALA A 74 3.39 -9.87 6.65
C ALA A 74 3.57 -10.53 5.28
N LEU A 75 3.61 -9.71 4.21
CA LEU A 75 3.83 -10.22 2.85
C LEU A 75 5.20 -10.88 2.71
N LYS A 76 6.22 -10.32 3.36
CA LYS A 76 7.58 -10.86 3.33
C LYS A 76 7.71 -12.12 4.17
N SER A 77 6.78 -12.37 5.09
CA SER A 77 6.79 -13.49 6.03
C SER A 77 5.86 -14.65 5.64
N ASN A 78 5.54 -14.78 4.36
CA ASN A 78 4.68 -15.84 3.82
C ASN A 78 3.22 -15.78 4.27
N ALA A 79 2.74 -14.65 4.75
CA ALA A 79 1.33 -14.48 5.05
C ALA A 79 0.49 -14.56 3.76
N ASN A 80 -0.79 -14.87 3.90
CA ASN A 80 -1.71 -14.89 2.77
C ASN A 80 -1.80 -13.48 2.16
N VAL A 81 -1.48 -13.36 0.86
CA VAL A 81 -1.41 -12.06 0.18
C VAL A 81 -2.75 -11.32 0.25
N ARG A 82 -3.85 -12.00 -0.02
CA ARG A 82 -5.18 -11.40 0.02
C ARG A 82 -5.51 -10.86 1.40
N LEU A 83 -5.29 -11.66 2.45
CA LEU A 83 -5.56 -11.24 3.82
C LEU A 83 -4.67 -10.08 4.24
N ALA A 84 -3.37 -10.13 3.88
CA ALA A 84 -2.44 -9.08 4.21
C ALA A 84 -2.84 -7.75 3.54
N LEU A 85 -3.10 -7.77 2.24
CA LEU A 85 -3.48 -6.55 1.51
C LEU A 85 -4.82 -6.00 1.99
N THR A 86 -5.76 -6.86 2.38
CA THR A 86 -7.06 -6.42 2.89
C THR A 86 -6.90 -5.58 4.15
N GLN A 87 -5.84 -5.79 4.93
CA GLN A 87 -5.56 -4.97 6.11
C GLN A 87 -5.30 -3.51 5.78
N LEU A 88 -4.91 -3.19 4.54
CA LEU A 88 -4.71 -1.79 4.15
C LEU A 88 -6.00 -0.98 4.11
N VAL A 89 -7.15 -1.63 3.98
CA VAL A 89 -8.44 -0.95 3.86
C VAL A 89 -9.32 -1.08 5.10
N ILE A 90 -8.89 -1.84 6.07
CA ILE A 90 -9.57 -1.97 7.36
C ILE A 90 -8.96 -0.99 8.38
#